data_6a45700266d1938d09743326b14b5923
#
_entry.id   6a45700266d1938d09743326b14b5923
#
_cell.length_a   1.000
_cell.length_b   1.000
_cell.length_c   1.000
_cell.angle_alpha   90.00
_cell.angle_beta   90.00
_cell.angle_gamma   90.00
#
_symmetry.space_group_name_H-M   'P 1'
#
loop_
_entity.id
_entity.type
_entity.pdbx_description
1 polymer ?
#
loop_
_entity_poly.entity_id
_entity_poly.type
_entity_poly.pdbx_seq_one_letter_code
_entity_poly.pdbx_strand_id
1 'polypeptide(L)'
;MQWDTQVTLDGCEHLVTQAYCSALPVNYSLPLQLWERFARLILEAAYEATLAAAVLNASKSGNKSVYLTLLGGGAFCNDQVWILDAIRRATKLYAGFDLVVKIVSFDHSKPAIRKLCEEI
;
A
#
# COMPACT_ATOMS: atom_id res chain seq x y z
N MET A 1 -4.98 9.50 -7.97
CA MET A 1 -5.97 9.29 -6.89
C MET A 1 -7.37 9.43 -7.48
N GLN A 2 -8.23 8.47 -7.24
CA GLN A 2 -9.66 8.59 -7.56
C GLN A 2 -10.47 8.62 -6.27
N TRP A 3 -11.15 9.71 -6.05
CA TRP A 3 -11.97 9.95 -4.86
C TRP A 3 -13.43 9.54 -5.10
N ASP A 4 -14.04 8.93 -4.10
CA ASP A 4 -15.47 8.63 -4.08
C ASP A 4 -15.96 7.89 -5.34
N THR A 5 -15.24 6.83 -5.72
CA THR A 5 -15.51 6.04 -6.91
C THR A 5 -16.63 5.01 -6.65
N GLN A 6 -17.53 4.85 -7.60
CA GLN A 6 -18.60 3.87 -7.56
C GLN A 6 -18.05 2.44 -7.62
N VAL A 7 -18.58 1.55 -6.77
CA VAL A 7 -18.30 0.12 -6.82
C VAL A 7 -19.21 -0.53 -7.87
N THR A 8 -18.62 -1.32 -8.77
CA THR A 8 -19.35 -1.94 -9.88
C THR A 8 -19.92 -3.33 -9.56
N LEU A 9 -19.67 -3.85 -8.36
CA LEU A 9 -20.23 -5.11 -7.90
C LEU A 9 -21.72 -4.97 -7.56
N ASP A 10 -22.52 -5.96 -7.94
CA ASP A 10 -23.95 -5.96 -7.67
C ASP A 10 -24.24 -5.87 -6.17
N GLY A 11 -25.22 -5.04 -5.82
CA GLY A 11 -25.63 -4.83 -4.43
C GLY A 11 -24.72 -3.91 -3.60
N CYS A 12 -23.67 -3.33 -4.21
CA CYS A 12 -22.78 -2.41 -3.55
C CYS A 12 -23.17 -0.97 -3.88
N GLU A 13 -23.55 -0.18 -2.86
CA GLU A 13 -23.91 1.22 -2.99
C GLU A 13 -22.90 2.18 -2.38
N HIS A 14 -21.89 1.66 -1.66
CA HIS A 14 -20.86 2.46 -1.04
C HIS A 14 -19.83 2.96 -2.06
N LEU A 15 -19.17 4.07 -1.73
CA LEU A 15 -18.09 4.64 -2.52
C LEU A 15 -16.73 4.22 -1.97
N VAL A 16 -15.73 4.16 -2.84
CA VAL A 16 -14.34 3.87 -2.47
C VAL A 16 -13.41 4.92 -3.04
N THR A 17 -12.35 5.22 -2.32
CA THR A 17 -11.23 6.01 -2.83
C THR A 17 -10.10 5.07 -3.22
N GLN A 18 -9.57 5.24 -4.42
CA GLN A 18 -8.53 4.37 -4.98
C GLN A 18 -7.23 5.15 -5.19
N ALA A 19 -6.14 4.65 -4.61
CA ALA A 19 -4.80 5.14 -4.86
C ALA A 19 -4.16 4.31 -5.97
N TYR A 20 -4.14 4.84 -7.17
CA TYR A 20 -3.44 4.21 -8.30
C TYR A 20 -1.97 4.56 -8.24
N CYS A 21 -1.16 3.62 -7.81
CA CYS A 21 0.29 3.72 -7.74
C CYS A 21 0.92 2.54 -8.47
N SER A 22 2.10 2.74 -9.01
CA SER A 22 2.89 1.68 -9.62
C SER A 22 4.27 1.62 -8.99
N ALA A 23 4.77 0.42 -8.76
CA ALA A 23 6.16 0.19 -8.42
C ALA A 23 7.04 0.26 -9.68
N LEU A 24 8.34 0.42 -9.47
CA LEU A 24 9.31 0.34 -10.57
C LEU A 24 9.42 -1.10 -11.08
N PRO A 25 9.32 -1.36 -12.41
CA PRO A 25 9.41 -2.71 -12.96
C PRO A 25 10.87 -3.16 -13.06
N VAL A 26 11.48 -3.53 -11.95
CA VAL A 26 12.91 -3.85 -11.83
C VAL A 26 13.33 -5.10 -12.60
N ASN A 27 12.39 -6.00 -12.89
CA ASN A 27 12.64 -7.19 -13.70
C ASN A 27 12.97 -6.89 -15.18
N TYR A 28 12.61 -5.70 -15.66
CA TYR A 28 12.91 -5.25 -17.04
C TYR A 28 14.16 -4.38 -17.12
N SER A 29 14.85 -4.18 -15.99
CA SER A 29 15.96 -3.26 -15.86
C SER A 29 17.29 -4.00 -15.67
N LEU A 30 18.42 -3.26 -15.76
CA LEU A 30 19.75 -3.72 -15.42
C LEU A 30 19.87 -4.13 -13.95
N PRO A 31 21.06 -4.60 -13.47
CA PRO A 31 21.20 -5.25 -12.16
C PRO A 31 20.43 -4.59 -11.03
N LEU A 32 19.71 -5.39 -10.26
CA LEU A 32 18.80 -4.98 -9.17
C LEU A 32 19.43 -3.95 -8.21
N GLN A 33 20.72 -4.10 -7.92
CA GLN A 33 21.46 -3.25 -7.00
C GLN A 33 21.55 -1.79 -7.42
N LEU A 34 21.54 -1.52 -8.73
CA LEU A 34 21.58 -0.15 -9.26
C LEU A 34 20.24 0.58 -9.09
N TRP A 35 19.15 -0.19 -9.06
CA TRP A 35 17.80 0.35 -9.01
C TRP A 35 17.19 0.35 -7.61
N GLU A 36 17.80 -0.33 -6.64
CA GLU A 36 17.24 -0.51 -5.30
C GLU A 36 16.82 0.80 -4.65
N ARG A 37 17.70 1.79 -4.61
CA ARG A 37 17.40 3.08 -3.96
C ARG A 37 16.21 3.78 -4.59
N PHE A 38 16.13 3.78 -5.91
CA PHE A 38 15.03 4.40 -6.64
C PHE A 38 13.74 3.59 -6.48
N ALA A 39 13.81 2.26 -6.58
CA ALA A 39 12.67 1.39 -6.35
C ALA A 39 12.09 1.55 -4.93
N ARG A 40 12.95 1.60 -3.91
CA ARG A 40 12.54 1.86 -2.53
C ARG A 40 11.87 3.22 -2.37
N LEU A 41 12.41 4.27 -2.98
CA LEU A 41 11.83 5.61 -2.94
C LEU A 41 10.43 5.62 -3.54
N ILE A 42 10.21 4.97 -4.67
CA ILE A 42 8.90 4.86 -5.32
C ILE A 42 7.91 4.13 -4.40
N LEU A 43 8.30 3.02 -3.78
CA LEU A 43 7.46 2.29 -2.83
C LEU A 43 7.12 3.12 -1.60
N GLU A 44 8.09 3.80 -1.02
CA GLU A 44 7.88 4.67 0.14
C GLU A 44 6.90 5.80 -0.19
N ALA A 45 7.09 6.46 -1.34
CA ALA A 45 6.19 7.52 -1.79
C ALA A 45 4.77 7.01 -2.03
N ALA A 46 4.61 5.83 -2.63
CA ALA A 46 3.31 5.24 -2.90
C ALA A 46 2.52 4.92 -1.62
N TYR A 47 3.15 4.27 -0.64
CA TYR A 47 2.48 3.96 0.62
C TYR A 47 2.23 5.19 1.48
N GLU A 48 3.16 6.13 1.53
CA GLU A 48 2.97 7.39 2.23
C GLU A 48 1.78 8.18 1.65
N ALA A 49 1.73 8.35 0.34
CA ALA A 49 0.62 9.02 -0.34
C ALA A 49 -0.72 8.32 -0.13
N THR A 50 -0.73 6.98 -0.10
CA THR A 50 -1.94 6.20 0.16
C THR A 50 -2.47 6.44 1.58
N LEU A 51 -1.60 6.44 2.59
CA LEU A 51 -2.03 6.71 3.97
C LEU A 51 -2.42 8.17 4.18
N ALA A 52 -1.74 9.12 3.52
CA ALA A 52 -2.17 10.52 3.53
C ALA A 52 -3.58 10.67 2.96
N ALA A 53 -3.86 10.03 1.85
CA ALA A 53 -5.21 10.01 1.26
C ALA A 53 -6.23 9.35 2.17
N ALA A 54 -5.84 8.29 2.88
CA ALA A 54 -6.70 7.62 3.86
C ALA A 54 -7.09 8.53 5.02
N VAL A 55 -6.16 9.34 5.53
CA VAL A 55 -6.46 10.35 6.56
C VAL A 55 -7.48 11.36 6.07
N LEU A 56 -7.31 11.87 4.85
CA LEU A 56 -8.26 12.81 4.24
C LEU A 56 -9.63 12.15 4.03
N ASN A 57 -9.64 10.92 3.55
CA ASN A 57 -10.88 10.16 3.35
C ASN A 57 -11.60 9.90 4.68
N ALA A 58 -10.89 9.52 5.73
CA ALA A 58 -11.46 9.30 7.06
C ALA A 58 -12.04 10.60 7.66
N SER A 59 -11.35 11.72 7.46
CA SER A 59 -11.83 13.03 7.88
C SER A 59 -13.12 13.43 7.18
N LYS A 60 -13.25 13.10 5.89
CA LYS A 60 -14.39 13.47 5.06
C LYS A 60 -15.59 12.53 5.23
N SER A 61 -15.35 11.22 5.25
CA SER A 61 -16.39 10.17 5.23
C SER A 61 -16.61 9.47 6.57
N GLY A 62 -15.69 9.61 7.52
CA GLY A 62 -15.67 8.83 8.77
C GLY A 62 -15.15 7.39 8.61
N ASN A 63 -14.89 6.93 7.40
CA ASN A 63 -14.39 5.59 7.16
C ASN A 63 -12.87 5.53 7.33
N LYS A 64 -12.42 4.77 8.31
CA LYS A 64 -11.02 4.63 8.72
C LYS A 64 -10.29 3.43 8.09
N SER A 65 -11.00 2.60 7.33
CA SER A 65 -10.44 1.37 6.74
C SER A 65 -9.57 1.68 5.53
N VAL A 66 -8.36 1.16 5.54
CA VAL A 66 -7.38 1.26 4.45
C VAL A 66 -6.92 -0.13 4.06
N TYR A 67 -6.94 -0.43 2.79
CA TYR A 67 -6.47 -1.71 2.25
C TYR A 67 -5.20 -1.49 1.44
N LEU A 68 -4.09 -2.05 1.88
CA LEU A 68 -2.80 -2.01 1.18
C LEU A 68 -2.53 -3.32 0.48
N THR A 69 -2.05 -3.25 -0.75
CA THR A 69 -1.55 -4.41 -1.49
C THR A 69 -0.02 -4.45 -1.45
N LEU A 70 0.58 -5.59 -1.77
CA LEU A 70 2.03 -5.73 -1.91
C LEU A 70 2.47 -5.20 -3.28
N LEU A 71 2.55 -3.90 -3.41
CA LEU A 71 2.80 -3.20 -4.65
C LEU A 71 4.14 -3.62 -5.29
N GLY A 72 4.09 -4.10 -6.53
CA GLY A 72 5.27 -4.49 -7.28
C GLY A 72 5.91 -5.83 -6.88
N GLY A 73 5.30 -6.57 -5.96
CA GLY A 73 5.81 -7.87 -5.50
C GLY A 73 5.57 -9.04 -6.46
N GLY A 74 4.75 -8.83 -7.48
CA GLY A 74 4.48 -9.83 -8.52
C GLY A 74 5.42 -9.70 -9.72
N ALA A 75 4.85 -9.45 -10.91
CA ALA A 75 5.55 -9.37 -12.19
C ALA A 75 6.69 -8.34 -12.24
N PHE A 76 6.64 -7.28 -11.44
CA PHE A 76 7.69 -6.26 -11.38
C PHE A 76 8.89 -6.64 -10.51
N CYS A 77 8.83 -7.75 -9.81
CA CYS A 77 9.93 -8.33 -9.04
C CYS A 77 10.60 -7.41 -8.01
N ASN A 78 9.87 -6.48 -7.42
CA ASN A 78 10.37 -5.74 -6.27
C ASN A 78 10.58 -6.70 -5.09
N ASP A 79 11.69 -6.55 -4.40
CA ASP A 79 12.00 -7.38 -3.23
C ASP A 79 10.95 -7.18 -2.14
N GLN A 80 10.52 -8.29 -1.54
CA GLN A 80 9.52 -8.26 -0.46
C GLN A 80 9.98 -7.41 0.72
N VAL A 81 11.27 -7.41 1.03
CA VAL A 81 11.84 -6.60 2.12
C VAL A 81 11.62 -5.11 1.85
N TRP A 82 11.84 -4.67 0.62
CA TRP A 82 11.61 -3.25 0.25
C TRP A 82 10.15 -2.83 0.44
N ILE A 83 9.22 -3.71 0.04
CA ILE A 83 7.79 -3.46 0.16
C ILE A 83 7.38 -3.37 1.63
N LEU A 84 7.81 -4.33 2.45
CA LEU A 84 7.48 -4.37 3.88
C LEU A 84 8.12 -3.20 4.64
N ASP A 85 9.33 -2.80 4.29
CA ASP A 85 9.99 -1.63 4.88
C ASP A 85 9.25 -0.33 4.54
N ALA A 86 8.79 -0.20 3.30
CA ALA A 86 8.00 0.97 2.88
C ALA A 86 6.66 1.05 3.62
N ILE A 87 5.97 -0.08 3.80
CA ILE A 87 4.74 -0.15 4.60
C ILE A 87 5.03 0.21 6.06
N ARG A 88 6.08 -0.38 6.65
CA ARG A 88 6.49 -0.10 8.04
C ARG A 88 6.80 1.38 8.24
N ARG A 89 7.51 1.99 7.31
CA ARG A 89 7.81 3.43 7.34
C ARG A 89 6.52 4.27 7.30
N ALA A 90 5.65 3.99 6.35
CA ALA A 90 4.40 4.74 6.18
C ALA A 90 3.50 4.61 7.42
N THR A 91 3.32 3.40 7.95
CA THR A 91 2.50 3.18 9.14
C THR A 91 3.04 3.89 10.38
N LYS A 92 4.36 3.98 10.53
CA LYS A 92 4.98 4.76 11.61
C LYS A 92 4.72 6.26 11.47
N LEU A 93 4.80 6.80 10.25
CA LEU A 93 4.53 8.22 9.99
C LEU A 93 3.09 8.60 10.34
N TYR A 94 2.16 7.70 10.13
CA TYR A 94 0.73 7.93 10.35
C TYR A 94 0.18 7.27 11.63
N ALA A 95 1.05 6.82 12.53
CA ALA A 95 0.66 6.14 13.78
C ALA A 95 -0.21 7.00 14.71
N GLY A 96 -0.12 8.33 14.61
CA GLY A 96 -0.95 9.26 15.39
C GLY A 96 -2.38 9.43 14.86
N PHE A 97 -2.70 8.85 13.71
CA PHE A 97 -4.04 8.91 13.11
C PHE A 97 -4.81 7.62 13.38
N ASP A 98 -6.09 7.75 13.62
CA ASP A 98 -6.99 6.63 13.89
C ASP A 98 -7.41 5.95 12.57
N LEU A 99 -6.53 5.12 12.03
CA LEU A 99 -6.75 4.34 10.82
C LEU A 99 -6.71 2.85 11.12
N VAL A 100 -7.52 2.07 10.41
CA VAL A 100 -7.50 0.61 10.41
C VAL A 100 -6.84 0.14 9.13
N VAL A 101 -5.54 -0.12 9.18
CA VAL A 101 -4.75 -0.55 8.02
C VAL A 101 -4.78 -2.06 7.89
N LYS A 102 -5.19 -2.55 6.74
CA LYS A 102 -5.26 -3.97 6.41
C LYS A 102 -4.37 -4.26 5.21
N ILE A 103 -3.52 -5.28 5.31
CA ILE A 103 -2.69 -5.73 4.20
C ILE A 103 -3.38 -6.89 3.51
N VAL A 104 -3.67 -6.71 2.22
CA VAL A 104 -4.34 -7.73 1.40
C VAL A 104 -3.27 -8.61 0.75
N SER A 105 -3.36 -9.92 0.95
CA SER A 105 -2.54 -10.90 0.25
C SER A 105 -3.41 -11.87 -0.53
N PHE A 106 -2.86 -12.37 -1.64
CA PHE A 106 -3.55 -13.36 -2.45
C PHE A 106 -3.54 -14.71 -1.72
N ASP A 107 -4.70 -15.36 -1.67
CA ASP A 107 -4.92 -16.69 -1.10
C ASP A 107 -4.75 -16.78 0.42
N HIS A 108 -3.57 -16.56 0.98
CA HIS A 108 -3.31 -16.64 2.42
C HIS A 108 -2.28 -15.61 2.91
N SER A 109 -2.33 -15.30 4.20
CA SER A 109 -1.35 -14.40 4.82
C SER A 109 0.02 -15.03 4.92
N LYS A 110 1.02 -14.42 4.29
CA LYS A 110 2.41 -14.85 4.41
C LYS A 110 2.97 -14.56 5.81
N PRO A 111 3.88 -15.41 6.34
CA PRO A 111 4.47 -15.21 7.68
C PRO A 111 5.11 -13.84 7.89
N ALA A 112 5.82 -13.32 6.88
CA ALA A 112 6.46 -12.01 6.96
C ALA A 112 5.45 -10.85 7.11
N ILE A 113 4.27 -10.97 6.50
CA ILE A 113 3.20 -9.97 6.61
C ILE A 113 2.58 -10.03 8.01
N ARG A 114 2.33 -11.23 8.54
CA ARG A 114 1.80 -11.38 9.91
C ARG A 114 2.75 -10.78 10.92
N LYS A 115 4.05 -11.08 10.79
CA LYS A 115 5.08 -10.50 11.65
C LYS A 115 5.08 -8.98 11.60
N LEU A 116 4.97 -8.38 10.41
CA LEU A 116 4.88 -6.93 10.27
C LEU A 116 3.65 -6.36 11.00
N CYS A 117 2.49 -7.02 10.90
CA CYS A 117 1.27 -6.58 11.59
C CYS A 117 1.40 -6.65 13.12
N GLU A 118 2.16 -7.62 13.64
CA GLU A 118 2.43 -7.76 15.08
C GLU A 118 3.41 -6.69 15.59
N GLU A 119 4.33 -6.23 14.73
CA GLU A 119 5.33 -5.21 15.06
C GLU A 119 4.78 -3.78 15.06
N ILE A 120 3.69 -3.56 14.37
CA ILE A 120 3.03 -2.25 14.24
C ILE A 120 1.91 -2.13 15.32
#